data_4734e76dce7f58173ffa47d8a7f9e08f
#
_entry.id   4734e76dce7f58173ffa47d8a7f9e08f
#
_cell.length_a   1.000
_cell.length_b   1.000
_cell.length_c   1.000
_cell.angle_alpha   90.00
_cell.angle_beta   90.00
_cell.angle_gamma   90.00
#
_symmetry.space_group_name_H-M   'P 1'
#
loop_
_entity.id
_entity.type
_entity.pdbx_description
1 polymer ?
#
loop_
_entity_poly.entity_id
_entity_poly.type
_entity_poly.pdbx_seq_one_letter_code
_entity_poly.pdbx_strand_id
1 'polypeptide(L)' 'MTSQDEKYVKCYQAVKKALLNTHNDLMHIIENKNPHNIPDPKLQLQFLRGWMQVIQSIEDSYGVDTRDQIIN' A
#
# COMPACT_ATOMS: atom_id res chain seq x y z
N MET A 1 -15.74 8.54 -16.61
CA MET A 1 -15.43 8.79 -15.18
C MET A 1 -15.59 10.26 -14.87
N THR A 2 -16.24 10.63 -13.77
CA THR A 2 -16.40 12.02 -13.38
C THR A 2 -15.10 12.54 -12.71
N SER A 3 -14.94 13.89 -12.65
CA SER A 3 -13.77 14.46 -11.96
C SER A 3 -13.70 14.04 -10.50
N GLN A 4 -14.83 13.81 -9.86
CA GLN A 4 -14.89 13.37 -8.47
C GLN A 4 -14.34 11.95 -8.32
N ASP A 5 -14.68 11.05 -9.24
CA ASP A 5 -14.16 9.68 -9.26
C ASP A 5 -12.65 9.68 -9.49
N GLU A 6 -12.15 10.57 -10.34
CA GLU A 6 -10.71 10.72 -10.55
C GLU A 6 -9.97 11.15 -9.28
N LYS A 7 -10.57 12.04 -8.50
CA LYS A 7 -10.00 12.47 -7.22
C LYS A 7 -9.90 11.30 -6.24
N TYR A 8 -10.94 10.49 -6.14
CA TYR A 8 -10.92 9.31 -5.26
C TYR A 8 -9.85 8.31 -5.70
N VAL A 9 -9.75 8.05 -7.00
CA VAL A 9 -8.72 7.15 -7.53
C VAL A 9 -7.32 7.66 -7.17
N LYS A 10 -7.06 8.96 -7.34
CA LYS A 10 -5.77 9.54 -6.97
C LYS A 10 -5.47 9.43 -5.49
N CYS A 11 -6.48 9.59 -4.62
CA CYS A 11 -6.31 9.38 -3.18
C CYS A 11 -5.91 7.94 -2.86
N TYR A 12 -6.58 6.97 -3.46
CA TYR A 12 -6.25 5.56 -3.25
C TYR A 12 -4.86 5.22 -3.78
N GLN A 13 -4.47 5.79 -4.90
CA GLN A 13 -3.13 5.61 -5.44
C GLN A 13 -2.06 6.14 -4.47
N ALA A 14 -2.29 7.32 -3.90
CA ALA A 14 -1.36 7.91 -2.95
C ALA A 14 -1.22 7.07 -1.69
N VAL A 15 -2.34 6.58 -1.15
CA VAL A 15 -2.35 5.71 0.04
C VAL A 15 -1.64 4.40 -0.27
N LYS A 16 -1.94 3.79 -1.41
CA LYS A 16 -1.32 2.53 -1.81
C LYS A 16 0.20 2.67 -1.96
N LYS A 17 0.66 3.77 -2.55
CA LYS A 17 2.09 4.04 -2.68
C LYS A 17 2.75 4.17 -1.31
N ALA A 18 2.13 4.89 -0.38
CA ALA A 18 2.63 5.04 0.98
C ALA A 18 2.71 3.69 1.69
N LEU A 19 1.66 2.87 1.56
CA LEU A 19 1.64 1.53 2.15
C LEU A 19 2.71 0.64 1.56
N LEU A 20 2.92 0.71 0.25
CA LEU A 20 3.95 -0.08 -0.43
C LEU A 20 5.35 0.31 0.05
N ASN A 21 5.62 1.61 0.20
CA ASN A 21 6.90 2.08 0.72
C ASN A 21 7.12 1.58 2.14
N THR A 22 6.11 1.67 3.00
CA THR A 22 6.20 1.17 4.38
C THR A 22 6.39 -0.34 4.41
N HIS A 23 5.71 -1.07 3.52
CA HIS A 23 5.88 -2.51 3.39
C HIS A 23 7.34 -2.87 3.07
N ASN A 24 7.93 -2.17 2.11
CA ASN A 24 9.32 -2.41 1.72
C ASN A 24 10.27 -2.07 2.86
N ASP A 25 10.04 -0.97 3.58
CA ASP A 25 10.84 -0.60 4.73
C ASP A 25 10.78 -1.67 5.84
N LEU A 26 9.59 -2.18 6.13
CA LEU A 26 9.43 -3.25 7.12
C LEU A 26 10.12 -4.54 6.67
N MET A 27 10.06 -4.88 5.40
CA MET A 27 10.78 -6.04 4.87
C MET A 27 12.28 -5.91 5.09
N HIS A 28 12.85 -4.74 4.81
CA HIS A 28 14.27 -4.48 5.05
C HIS A 28 14.62 -4.58 6.54
N ILE A 29 13.77 -4.05 7.40
CA ILE A 29 13.96 -4.11 8.85
C ILE A 29 13.98 -5.56 9.32
N ILE A 30 13.06 -6.40 8.84
CA ILE A 30 13.01 -7.81 9.20
C ILE A 30 14.26 -8.54 8.69
N GLU A 31 14.66 -8.29 7.44
CA GLU A 31 15.85 -8.91 6.85
C GLU A 31 17.13 -8.55 7.60
N ASN A 32 17.21 -7.35 8.14
CA ASN A 32 18.36 -6.87 8.92
C ASN A 32 18.23 -7.16 10.42
N LYS A 33 17.37 -8.08 10.81
CA LYS A 33 17.18 -8.52 12.20
C LYS A 33 16.68 -7.42 13.13
N ASN A 34 15.86 -6.53 12.58
CA ASN A 34 15.18 -5.47 13.33
C ASN A 34 16.15 -4.60 14.16
N PRO A 35 17.09 -3.89 13.51
CA PRO A 35 18.11 -3.11 14.23
C PRO A 35 17.54 -1.94 15.04
N HIS A 36 16.30 -1.51 14.73
CA HIS A 36 15.65 -0.39 15.41
C HIS A 36 14.69 -0.82 16.52
N ASN A 37 14.61 -2.11 16.84
CA ASN A 37 13.72 -2.67 17.87
C ASN A 37 12.26 -2.25 17.67
N ILE A 38 11.79 -2.29 16.44
CA ILE A 38 10.39 -2.00 16.14
C ILE A 38 9.53 -3.14 16.71
N PRO A 39 8.44 -2.82 17.46
CA PRO A 39 7.56 -3.85 18.01
C PRO A 39 6.84 -4.61 16.92
N ASP A 40 6.93 -5.93 16.95
CA ASP A 40 6.20 -6.84 16.06
C ASP A 40 6.15 -6.42 14.59
N PRO A 41 7.33 -6.27 13.92
CA PRO A 41 7.34 -5.82 12.53
C PRO A 41 6.59 -6.77 11.59
N LYS A 42 6.58 -8.07 11.89
CA LYS A 42 5.84 -9.05 11.10
C LYS A 42 4.33 -8.84 11.20
N LEU A 43 3.84 -8.49 12.38
CA LEU A 43 2.42 -8.20 12.59
C LEU A 43 2.04 -6.91 11.86
N GLN A 44 2.86 -5.88 11.95
CA GLN A 44 2.65 -4.65 11.20
C GLN A 44 2.60 -4.91 9.69
N LEU A 45 3.47 -5.79 9.20
CA LEU A 45 3.49 -6.19 7.80
C LEU A 45 2.19 -6.87 7.39
N GLN A 46 1.63 -7.73 8.23
CA GLN A 46 0.34 -8.38 7.98
C GLN A 46 -0.79 -7.36 7.88
N PHE A 47 -0.83 -6.37 8.78
CA PHE A 47 -1.82 -5.30 8.72
C PHE A 47 -1.71 -4.50 7.42
N LEU A 48 -0.49 -4.16 7.01
CA LEU A 48 -0.26 -3.44 5.76
C LEU A 48 -0.76 -4.22 4.55
N ARG A 49 -0.49 -5.52 4.52
CA ARG A 49 -0.95 -6.40 3.44
C ARG A 49 -2.47 -6.44 3.38
N GLY A 50 -3.13 -6.48 4.54
CA GLY A 50 -4.58 -6.42 4.61
C GLY A 50 -5.14 -5.12 4.02
N TRP A 51 -4.55 -3.98 4.39
CA TRP A 51 -4.94 -2.68 3.85
C TRP A 51 -4.72 -2.58 2.35
N MET A 52 -3.60 -3.11 1.86
CA MET A 52 -3.31 -3.13 0.42
C MET A 52 -4.34 -3.95 -0.35
N GLN A 53 -4.82 -5.06 0.21
CA GLN A 53 -5.89 -5.86 -0.39
C GLN A 53 -7.20 -5.09 -0.46
N VAL A 54 -7.55 -4.34 0.58
CA VAL A 54 -8.76 -3.51 0.60
C VAL A 54 -8.69 -2.45 -0.51
N ILE A 55 -7.57 -1.79 -0.64
CA ILE A 55 -7.36 -0.78 -1.68
C ILE A 55 -7.44 -1.39 -3.07
N GLN A 56 -6.84 -2.56 -3.26
CA GLN A 56 -6.93 -3.27 -4.54
C GLN A 56 -8.37 -3.60 -4.89
N SER A 57 -9.17 -4.02 -3.92
CA SER A 57 -10.60 -4.29 -4.12
C SER A 57 -11.35 -3.03 -4.55
N ILE A 58 -11.03 -1.89 -3.97
CA ILE A 58 -11.65 -0.61 -4.34
C ILE A 58 -11.27 -0.25 -5.78
N GLU A 59 -10.01 -0.38 -6.15
CA GLU A 59 -9.54 -0.13 -7.52
C GLU A 59 -10.26 -1.02 -8.52
N ASP A 60 -10.39 -2.30 -8.19
CA ASP A 60 -11.09 -3.26 -9.05
C ASP A 60 -12.55 -2.90 -9.24
N SER A 61 -13.20 -2.38 -8.18
CA SER A 61 -14.60 -1.93 -8.24
C SER A 61 -14.80 -0.75 -9.20
N TYR A 62 -13.80 0.11 -9.30
CA TYR A 62 -13.82 1.25 -10.24
C TYR A 62 -13.31 0.87 -11.63
N GLY A 63 -12.85 -0.35 -11.82
CA GLY A 63 -12.29 -0.79 -13.10
C GLY A 63 -10.97 -0.10 -13.44
N VAL A 64 -10.23 0.32 -12.43
CA VAL A 64 -8.95 1.03 -12.60
C VAL A 64 -7.80 0.14 -12.21
N ASP A 65 -6.83 -0.03 -13.09
CA ASP A 65 -5.56 -0.68 -12.76
C ASP A 65 -4.53 0.41 -12.48
N THR A 66 -4.21 0.57 -11.20
CA THR A 66 -3.28 1.60 -10.74
C THR A 66 -1.87 1.09 -10.51
N ARG A 67 -1.63 -0.21 -10.70
CA ARG A 67 -0.33 -0.82 -10.41
C ARG A 67 0.78 -0.23 -11.25
N ASP A 68 0.56 -0.07 -12.53
CA ASP A 68 1.56 0.50 -13.42
C ASP A 68 1.85 1.97 -13.08
N GLN A 69 0.85 2.70 -12.64
CA GLN A 69 1.00 4.11 -12.27
C GLN A 69 1.78 4.28 -10.98
N ILE A 70 1.74 3.30 -10.09
CA ILE A 70 2.47 3.33 -8.83
C ILE A 70 3.94 2.94 -9.06
N ILE A 71 4.19 1.98 -9.91
CA ILE A 71 5.53 1.46 -10.22
C ILE A 71 6.32 2.47 -11.05
N ASN A 72 5.65 3.14 -11.94
CA ASN A 72 6.26 4.15 -12.79
C ASN A 72 6.40 5.48 -12.05
#